data_fd139b4cab9434d78db15149cfef3f80
#
_entry.id   fd139b4cab9434d78db15149cfef3f80
#
_cell.length_a   1.000
_cell.length_b   1.000
_cell.length_c   1.000
_cell.angle_alpha   90.00
_cell.angle_beta   90.00
_cell.angle_gamma   90.00
#
_symmetry.space_group_name_H-M   'P 1'
#
loop_
_entity.id
_entity.type
_entity.pdbx_description
1 polymer ?
#
loop_
_entity_poly.entity_id
_entity_poly.type
_entity_poly.pdbx_seq_one_letter_code
_entity_poly.pdbx_strand_id
1 'polypeptide(L)'
;MVQRKTVLSGGGLPGKLADCSERDPERCELYLVEGDSAGGTAKQGRERSYQAILPLRGKILNVEKAMEHKIYENEEIRNMYTALGVTVGTPEDPKALNIAKLRYHKLIIMTDADVDGSHIATLILTFIFRYMKELVQNGYVYIAQPPLYLVKKGKEQEYAYSDEQRKALIEKLGGGNDSSVTIQRYKGLGEMNADQLWETTMDPSRRTLKQVTIDSAAEADRIFSMLMGDEVAPRREFIESHAKYAKIDV
;
A
#
# COMPACT_ATOMS: atom_id res chain seq x y z
N MET A 1 -9.77 -13.38 24.48
CA MET A 1 -9.28 -11.99 24.68
C MET A 1 -7.78 -11.96 24.43
N VAL A 2 -7.34 -11.57 23.24
CA VAL A 2 -5.91 -11.44 22.93
C VAL A 2 -5.40 -10.18 23.60
N GLN A 3 -4.57 -10.33 24.65
CA GLN A 3 -3.89 -9.18 25.25
C GLN A 3 -2.89 -8.63 24.21
N ARG A 4 -3.13 -7.41 23.74
CA ARG A 4 -2.21 -6.64 22.90
C ARG A 4 -0.95 -6.25 23.71
N LYS A 5 -0.14 -7.24 24.12
CA LYS A 5 1.16 -7.00 24.74
C LYS A 5 2.26 -7.15 23.71
N THR A 6 3.09 -6.16 23.66
CA THR A 6 4.32 -5.88 22.91
C THR A 6 5.17 -7.10 22.59
N VAL A 7 5.65 -7.22 21.36
CA VAL A 7 6.33 -8.40 20.88
C VAL A 7 7.78 -8.17 20.41
N LEU A 8 8.27 -6.97 20.48
CA LEU A 8 9.73 -6.75 20.46
C LEU A 8 10.08 -5.98 21.73
N SER A 9 10.87 -6.60 22.58
CA SER A 9 11.22 -6.16 23.92
C SER A 9 11.48 -4.65 24.00
N GLY A 10 10.64 -3.93 24.73
CA GLY A 10 10.98 -2.62 25.30
C GLY A 10 10.24 -1.40 24.80
N GLY A 11 9.29 -1.48 23.87
CA GLY A 11 8.58 -0.31 23.39
C GLY A 11 7.10 -0.58 23.09
N GLY A 12 6.24 0.38 23.39
CA GLY A 12 4.84 0.39 22.96
C GLY A 12 4.71 0.37 21.43
N LEU A 13 3.47 0.48 20.92
CA LEU A 13 3.21 0.64 19.50
C LEU A 13 4.01 1.79 18.91
N PRO A 14 4.37 1.75 17.60
CA PRO A 14 5.10 2.84 16.96
C PRO A 14 4.42 4.19 17.21
N GLY A 15 5.17 5.19 17.62
CA GLY A 15 4.61 6.52 17.96
C GLY A 15 3.85 7.17 16.80
N LYS A 16 4.19 6.80 15.57
CA LYS A 16 3.52 7.28 14.36
C LYS A 16 2.29 6.47 13.95
N LEU A 17 2.04 5.32 14.57
CA LEU A 17 0.84 4.52 14.30
C LEU A 17 -0.40 5.20 14.88
N ALA A 18 -1.35 5.55 14.01
CA ALA A 18 -2.69 5.92 14.41
C ALA A 18 -3.56 4.65 14.46
N ASP A 19 -3.61 3.99 15.61
CA ASP A 19 -4.34 2.72 15.78
C ASP A 19 -5.87 2.89 15.73
N CYS A 20 -6.60 1.79 15.52
CA CYS A 20 -8.06 1.73 15.62
C CYS A 20 -8.49 1.19 16.98
N SER A 21 -9.78 1.37 17.32
CA SER A 21 -10.34 0.92 18.59
C SER A 21 -10.85 -0.52 18.58
N GLU A 22 -11.22 -1.06 17.41
CA GLU A 22 -11.62 -2.46 17.24
C GLU A 22 -10.46 -3.40 17.61
N ARG A 23 -10.79 -4.55 18.18
CA ARG A 23 -9.81 -5.54 18.64
C ARG A 23 -9.89 -6.88 17.91
N ASP A 24 -10.97 -7.11 17.20
CA ASP A 24 -11.10 -8.25 16.32
C ASP A 24 -10.30 -8.03 15.03
N PRO A 25 -9.21 -8.80 14.79
CA PRO A 25 -8.36 -8.60 13.62
C PRO A 25 -9.10 -8.72 12.28
N GLU A 26 -10.14 -9.54 12.21
CA GLU A 26 -10.94 -9.75 10.99
C GLU A 26 -11.68 -8.48 10.55
N ARG A 27 -11.96 -7.61 11.51
CA ARG A 27 -12.65 -6.33 11.30
C ARG A 27 -11.69 -5.15 11.19
N CYS A 28 -10.40 -5.35 11.45
CA CYS A 28 -9.39 -4.29 11.46
C CYS A 28 -8.62 -4.21 10.15
N GLU A 29 -8.37 -2.97 9.72
CA GLU A 29 -7.59 -2.63 8.54
C GLU A 29 -6.39 -1.77 8.93
N LEU A 30 -5.20 -2.06 8.37
CA LEU A 30 -4.01 -1.22 8.50
C LEU A 30 -3.63 -0.68 7.13
N TYR A 31 -3.62 0.64 7.01
CA TYR A 31 -3.08 1.34 5.84
C TYR A 31 -1.61 1.66 6.05
N LEU A 32 -0.75 1.17 5.16
CA LEU A 32 0.62 1.62 4.99
C LEU A 32 0.61 2.78 4.00
N VAL A 33 0.86 3.99 4.47
CA VAL A 33 0.68 5.22 3.69
C VAL A 33 2.03 5.86 3.41
N GLU A 34 2.25 6.24 2.16
CA GLU A 34 3.46 6.96 1.76
C GLU A 34 3.49 8.38 2.34
N GLY A 35 4.50 8.63 3.18
CA GLY A 35 4.79 9.96 3.73
C GLY A 35 3.86 10.43 4.84
N ASP A 36 4.36 11.41 5.59
CA ASP A 36 3.66 11.97 6.75
C ASP A 36 2.47 12.86 6.33
N SER A 37 2.54 13.52 5.17
CA SER A 37 1.47 14.39 4.66
C SER A 37 0.22 13.58 4.32
N ALA A 38 0.34 12.60 3.43
CA ALA A 38 -0.78 11.72 3.07
C ALA A 38 -1.24 10.89 4.29
N GLY A 39 -0.31 10.46 5.16
CA GLY A 39 -0.63 9.82 6.44
C GLY A 39 -1.48 10.70 7.36
N GLY A 40 -1.21 12.00 7.41
CA GLY A 40 -2.00 12.98 8.14
C GLY A 40 -3.43 13.12 7.60
N THR A 41 -3.56 13.23 6.28
CA THR A 41 -4.85 13.29 5.59
C THR A 41 -5.65 12.00 5.80
N ALA A 42 -5.01 10.82 5.64
CA ALA A 42 -5.63 9.53 5.89
C ALA A 42 -6.09 9.36 7.34
N LYS A 43 -5.28 9.83 8.31
CA LYS A 43 -5.64 9.83 9.72
C LYS A 43 -6.88 10.68 10.03
N GLN A 44 -7.07 11.79 9.32
CA GLN A 44 -8.24 12.64 9.48
C GLN A 44 -9.48 12.02 8.83
N GLY A 45 -9.35 11.45 7.63
CA GLY A 45 -10.47 10.90 6.85
C GLY A 45 -10.94 9.51 7.25
N ARG A 46 -10.12 8.73 7.96
CA ARG A 46 -10.39 7.32 8.29
C ARG A 46 -11.58 7.11 9.22
N GLU A 47 -12.16 5.94 9.16
CA GLU A 47 -13.05 5.46 10.22
C GLU A 47 -12.22 4.88 11.39
N ARG A 48 -12.17 5.62 12.50
CA ARG A 48 -11.31 5.33 13.66
C ARG A 48 -11.65 4.03 14.37
N SER A 49 -12.84 3.53 14.21
CA SER A 49 -13.28 2.31 14.87
C SER A 49 -12.48 1.10 14.39
N TYR A 50 -12.21 0.97 13.09
CA TYR A 50 -11.57 -0.22 12.52
C TYR A 50 -10.39 0.05 11.57
N GLN A 51 -10.12 1.30 11.18
CA GLN A 51 -9.01 1.64 10.31
C GLN A 51 -7.84 2.25 11.08
N ALA A 52 -6.66 1.65 10.93
CA ALA A 52 -5.40 2.14 11.45
C ALA A 52 -4.52 2.69 10.32
N ILE A 53 -3.70 3.69 10.62
CA ILE A 53 -2.79 4.33 9.66
C ILE A 53 -1.37 4.25 10.19
N LEU A 54 -0.46 3.72 9.37
CA LEU A 54 0.99 3.76 9.60
C LEU A 54 1.66 4.52 8.44
N PRO A 55 2.06 5.78 8.64
CA PRO A 55 2.86 6.49 7.65
C PRO A 55 4.26 5.88 7.55
N LEU A 56 4.76 5.71 6.33
CA LEU A 56 6.12 5.26 6.05
C LEU A 56 6.95 6.44 5.54
N ARG A 57 8.17 6.60 6.04
CA ARG A 57 9.06 7.70 5.65
C ARG A 57 9.85 7.33 4.40
N GLY A 58 9.29 7.63 3.23
CA GLY A 58 9.94 7.42 1.95
C GLY A 58 10.17 5.94 1.61
N LYS A 59 11.21 5.70 0.81
CA LYS A 59 11.57 4.35 0.34
C LYS A 59 12.12 3.52 1.49
N ILE A 60 11.47 2.42 1.81
CA ILE A 60 11.99 1.47 2.79
C ILE A 60 13.21 0.72 2.25
N LEU A 61 13.93 0.04 3.16
CA LEU A 61 15.09 -0.77 2.79
C LEU A 61 14.71 -1.84 1.77
N ASN A 62 15.48 -1.96 0.69
CA ASN A 62 15.37 -3.07 -0.24
C ASN A 62 15.96 -4.34 0.42
N VAL A 63 15.08 -5.20 0.92
CA VAL A 63 15.47 -6.42 1.65
C VAL A 63 16.08 -7.51 0.76
N GLU A 64 15.89 -7.42 -0.56
CA GLU A 64 16.52 -8.36 -1.50
C GLU A 64 18.04 -8.17 -1.57
N LYS A 65 18.52 -6.92 -1.32
CA LYS A 65 19.95 -6.57 -1.34
C LYS A 65 20.57 -6.45 0.04
N ALA A 66 19.76 -6.25 1.06
CA ALA A 66 20.24 -5.93 2.39
C ALA A 66 20.74 -7.17 3.12
N MET A 67 21.79 -7.01 3.91
CA MET A 67 22.20 -8.04 4.87
C MET A 67 21.13 -8.18 5.96
N GLU A 68 20.88 -9.41 6.40
CA GLU A 68 19.80 -9.74 7.33
C GLU A 68 19.79 -8.89 8.60
N HIS A 69 20.94 -8.64 9.21
CA HIS A 69 21.01 -7.81 10.42
C HIS A 69 20.51 -6.37 10.19
N LYS A 70 20.79 -5.77 9.01
CA LYS A 70 20.31 -4.43 8.66
C LYS A 70 18.80 -4.35 8.49
N ILE A 71 18.18 -5.45 8.12
CA ILE A 71 16.72 -5.53 7.97
C ILE A 71 16.05 -5.34 9.34
N TYR A 72 16.53 -6.05 10.36
CA TYR A 72 15.98 -5.94 11.72
C TYR A 72 16.39 -4.64 12.45
N GLU A 73 17.47 -3.97 12.00
CA GLU A 73 17.85 -2.64 12.49
C GLU A 73 17.06 -1.50 11.84
N ASN A 74 16.44 -1.74 10.68
CA ASN A 74 15.68 -0.73 9.97
C ASN A 74 14.40 -0.33 10.74
N GLU A 75 14.26 0.97 11.01
CA GLU A 75 13.15 1.49 11.82
C GLU A 75 11.78 1.23 11.18
N GLU A 76 11.65 1.44 9.86
CA GLU A 76 10.38 1.26 9.15
C GLU A 76 9.93 -0.21 9.17
N ILE A 77 10.88 -1.15 8.99
CA ILE A 77 10.61 -2.58 9.07
C ILE A 77 10.18 -2.96 10.48
N ARG A 78 10.89 -2.49 11.51
CA ARG A 78 10.51 -2.73 12.91
C ARG A 78 9.12 -2.16 13.23
N ASN A 79 8.82 -0.97 12.72
CA ASN A 79 7.52 -0.35 12.90
C ASN A 79 6.41 -1.19 12.26
N MET A 80 6.63 -1.78 11.09
CA MET A 80 5.67 -2.68 10.45
C MET A 80 5.44 -3.95 11.29
N TYR A 81 6.50 -4.64 11.75
CA TYR A 81 6.37 -5.80 12.65
C TYR A 81 5.59 -5.45 13.91
N THR A 82 5.95 -4.35 14.56
CA THR A 82 5.32 -3.91 15.81
C THR A 82 3.86 -3.50 15.60
N ALA A 83 3.55 -2.77 14.52
CA ALA A 83 2.19 -2.37 14.19
C ALA A 83 1.30 -3.59 13.91
N LEU A 84 1.81 -4.54 13.11
CA LEU A 84 1.10 -5.78 12.80
C LEU A 84 0.94 -6.70 14.02
N GLY A 85 1.81 -6.56 15.02
CA GLY A 85 1.80 -7.38 16.22
C GLY A 85 2.32 -8.81 16.03
N VAL A 86 3.00 -9.05 14.90
CA VAL A 86 3.55 -10.37 14.55
C VAL A 86 4.99 -10.53 14.98
N THR A 87 5.41 -11.79 15.13
CA THR A 87 6.80 -12.18 15.40
C THR A 87 7.23 -13.25 14.43
N VAL A 88 8.53 -13.37 14.23
CA VAL A 88 9.15 -14.52 13.59
C VAL A 88 9.30 -15.65 14.62
N GLY A 89 8.98 -16.86 14.21
CA GLY A 89 9.08 -18.08 15.01
C GLY A 89 7.75 -18.56 15.57
N THR A 90 7.40 -19.78 15.21
CA THR A 90 6.33 -20.58 15.80
C THR A 90 6.94 -21.80 16.52
N PRO A 91 6.19 -22.54 17.35
CA PRO A 91 6.69 -23.78 17.94
C PRO A 91 7.13 -24.82 16.91
N GLU A 92 6.51 -24.82 15.72
CA GLU A 92 6.73 -25.76 14.64
C GLU A 92 7.85 -25.33 13.69
N ASP A 93 7.98 -24.01 13.46
CA ASP A 93 8.99 -23.44 12.54
C ASP A 93 9.55 -22.12 13.10
N PRO A 94 10.85 -22.09 13.48
CA PRO A 94 11.49 -20.87 13.99
C PRO A 94 11.55 -19.71 13.00
N LYS A 95 11.33 -19.96 11.70
CA LYS A 95 11.36 -18.91 10.64
C LYS A 95 9.98 -18.46 10.19
N ALA A 96 8.92 -19.22 10.51
CA ALA A 96 7.57 -18.89 10.12
C ALA A 96 7.04 -17.65 10.87
N LEU A 97 6.18 -16.87 10.21
CA LEU A 97 5.51 -15.75 10.83
C LEU A 97 4.40 -16.23 11.79
N ASN A 98 4.39 -15.73 13.01
CA ASN A 98 3.32 -16.05 13.96
C ASN A 98 2.05 -15.22 13.66
N ILE A 99 1.23 -15.70 12.73
CA ILE A 99 -0.02 -15.06 12.29
C ILE A 99 -1.07 -15.00 13.41
N ALA A 100 -1.06 -15.92 14.37
CA ALA A 100 -2.05 -15.92 15.46
C ALA A 100 -2.06 -14.62 16.28
N LYS A 101 -1.01 -13.83 16.20
CA LYS A 101 -0.88 -12.52 16.85
C LYS A 101 -1.20 -11.33 15.93
N LEU A 102 -1.53 -11.58 14.67
CA LEU A 102 -1.82 -10.53 13.69
C LEU A 102 -2.99 -9.66 14.19
N ARG A 103 -2.80 -8.34 14.10
CA ARG A 103 -3.76 -7.36 14.61
C ARG A 103 -4.75 -6.86 13.55
N TYR A 104 -4.45 -7.07 12.27
CA TYR A 104 -5.24 -6.60 11.14
C TYR A 104 -5.26 -7.65 10.05
N HIS A 105 -6.45 -8.16 9.69
CA HIS A 105 -6.60 -9.10 8.57
C HIS A 105 -6.74 -8.39 7.22
N LYS A 106 -6.52 -7.07 7.19
CA LYS A 106 -6.44 -6.34 5.94
C LYS A 106 -5.30 -5.32 6.02
N LEU A 107 -4.23 -5.59 5.29
CA LEU A 107 -3.06 -4.73 5.13
C LEU A 107 -3.16 -4.05 3.77
N ILE A 108 -3.33 -2.74 3.75
CA ILE A 108 -3.59 -1.97 2.54
C ILE A 108 -2.39 -1.05 2.28
N ILE A 109 -1.71 -1.28 1.15
CA ILE A 109 -0.64 -0.42 0.66
C ILE A 109 -1.28 0.74 -0.09
N MET A 110 -1.01 1.97 0.34
CA MET A 110 -1.56 3.20 -0.24
C MET A 110 -0.43 4.18 -0.52
N THR A 111 0.00 4.24 -1.77
CA THR A 111 1.10 5.06 -2.27
C THR A 111 0.62 6.01 -3.36
N ASP A 112 1.41 7.02 -3.67
CA ASP A 112 1.15 7.97 -4.74
C ASP A 112 1.06 7.27 -6.11
N ALA A 113 0.30 7.86 -7.04
CA ALA A 113 0.11 7.31 -8.39
C ALA A 113 1.24 7.73 -9.34
N ASP A 114 2.47 7.71 -8.86
CA ASP A 114 3.66 8.06 -9.63
C ASP A 114 4.72 6.94 -9.61
N VAL A 115 5.88 7.19 -10.21
CA VAL A 115 6.97 6.19 -10.29
C VAL A 115 7.60 5.91 -8.93
N ASP A 116 7.65 6.91 -8.04
CA ASP A 116 8.20 6.75 -6.69
C ASP A 116 7.25 5.96 -5.81
N GLY A 117 5.96 6.24 -5.85
CA GLY A 117 4.93 5.47 -5.16
C GLY A 117 4.88 4.00 -5.62
N SER A 118 5.00 3.76 -6.92
CA SER A 118 5.10 2.40 -7.48
C SER A 118 6.35 1.67 -6.98
N HIS A 119 7.48 2.37 -6.83
CA HIS A 119 8.70 1.80 -6.28
C HIS A 119 8.55 1.50 -4.77
N ILE A 120 7.94 2.39 -4.01
CA ILE A 120 7.66 2.16 -2.57
C ILE A 120 6.74 0.95 -2.38
N ALA A 121 5.67 0.85 -3.16
CA ALA A 121 4.79 -0.33 -3.14
C ALA A 121 5.56 -1.62 -3.46
N THR A 122 6.46 -1.59 -4.45
CA THR A 122 7.30 -2.74 -4.81
C THR A 122 8.26 -3.13 -3.68
N LEU A 123 8.88 -2.16 -3.00
CA LEU A 123 9.76 -2.43 -1.84
C LEU A 123 8.97 -3.07 -0.69
N ILE A 124 7.77 -2.57 -0.40
CA ILE A 124 6.88 -3.15 0.62
C ILE A 124 6.49 -4.58 0.24
N LEU A 125 6.09 -4.81 -1.01
CA LEU A 125 5.74 -6.16 -1.51
C LEU A 125 6.93 -7.12 -1.46
N THR A 126 8.15 -6.64 -1.78
CA THR A 126 9.38 -7.44 -1.66
C THR A 126 9.60 -7.86 -0.21
N PHE A 127 9.45 -6.93 0.74
CA PHE A 127 9.56 -7.24 2.16
C PHE A 127 8.49 -8.23 2.62
N ILE A 128 7.23 -8.02 2.24
CA ILE A 128 6.13 -8.95 2.60
C ILE A 128 6.38 -10.33 2.00
N PHE A 129 6.79 -10.42 0.73
CA PHE A 129 7.04 -11.68 0.06
C PHE A 129 8.18 -12.48 0.71
N ARG A 130 9.27 -11.79 1.14
CA ARG A 130 10.44 -12.44 1.75
C ARG A 130 10.26 -12.81 3.23
N TYR A 131 9.55 -11.97 3.99
CA TYR A 131 9.52 -12.06 5.46
C TYR A 131 8.13 -12.28 6.06
N MET A 132 7.07 -12.11 5.29
CA MET A 132 5.68 -12.20 5.74
C MET A 132 4.78 -12.86 4.69
N LYS A 133 5.30 -13.85 3.97
CA LYS A 133 4.62 -14.51 2.84
C LYS A 133 3.24 -15.03 3.22
N GLU A 134 3.07 -15.48 4.45
CA GLU A 134 1.82 -15.98 5.00
C GLU A 134 0.69 -14.92 4.95
N LEU A 135 1.02 -13.62 5.02
CA LEU A 135 0.01 -12.56 4.87
C LEU A 135 -0.62 -12.57 3.47
N VAL A 136 0.18 -12.83 2.42
CA VAL A 136 -0.32 -12.95 1.06
C VAL A 136 -1.09 -14.25 0.88
N GLN A 137 -0.57 -15.36 1.39
CA GLN A 137 -1.19 -16.69 1.32
C GLN A 137 -2.58 -16.71 1.98
N ASN A 138 -2.77 -15.94 3.06
CA ASN A 138 -4.06 -15.81 3.74
C ASN A 138 -4.95 -14.70 3.12
N GLY A 139 -4.51 -14.04 2.05
CA GLY A 139 -5.30 -13.02 1.35
C GLY A 139 -5.45 -11.70 2.10
N TYR A 140 -4.51 -11.35 2.98
CA TYR A 140 -4.60 -10.17 3.82
C TYR A 140 -3.96 -8.92 3.21
N VAL A 141 -3.29 -9.02 2.07
CA VAL A 141 -2.54 -7.91 1.46
C VAL A 141 -3.29 -7.32 0.27
N TYR A 142 -3.44 -6.00 0.27
CA TYR A 142 -4.16 -5.25 -0.76
C TYR A 142 -3.38 -4.00 -1.18
N ILE A 143 -3.62 -3.54 -2.40
CA ILE A 143 -3.16 -2.26 -2.93
C ILE A 143 -4.37 -1.37 -3.14
N ALA A 144 -4.39 -0.19 -2.54
CA ALA A 144 -5.42 0.80 -2.76
C ALA A 144 -5.32 1.37 -4.18
N GLN A 145 -6.47 1.66 -4.78
CA GLN A 145 -6.59 2.24 -6.11
C GLN A 145 -7.24 3.63 -5.99
N PRO A 146 -6.45 4.69 -5.70
CA PRO A 146 -6.99 6.05 -5.69
C PRO A 146 -7.35 6.50 -7.11
N PRO A 147 -8.26 7.49 -7.28
CA PRO A 147 -8.55 8.06 -8.58
C PRO A 147 -7.37 8.87 -9.10
N LEU A 148 -7.23 8.91 -10.42
CA LEU A 148 -6.22 9.70 -11.13
C LEU A 148 -6.72 11.11 -11.47
N TYR A 149 -8.03 11.26 -11.62
CA TYR A 149 -8.64 12.52 -12.07
C TYR A 149 -9.92 12.82 -11.31
N LEU A 150 -10.18 14.12 -11.15
CA LEU A 150 -11.48 14.66 -10.79
C LEU A 150 -11.95 15.54 -11.94
N VAL A 151 -13.13 15.26 -12.50
CA VAL A 151 -13.77 16.01 -13.56
C VAL A 151 -14.96 16.76 -12.97
N LYS A 152 -15.01 18.09 -13.17
CA LYS A 152 -16.05 18.96 -12.60
C LYS A 152 -16.72 19.80 -13.69
N LYS A 153 -18.05 19.96 -13.55
CA LYS A 153 -18.83 20.95 -14.32
C LYS A 153 -19.89 21.59 -13.43
N GLY A 154 -19.69 22.85 -13.09
CA GLY A 154 -20.57 23.55 -12.15
C GLY A 154 -20.55 22.89 -10.77
N LYS A 155 -21.71 22.31 -10.36
CA LYS A 155 -21.86 21.58 -9.10
C LYS A 155 -21.64 20.07 -9.22
N GLU A 156 -21.60 19.56 -10.43
CA GLU A 156 -21.38 18.12 -10.67
C GLU A 156 -19.89 17.81 -10.67
N GLN A 157 -19.52 16.71 -10.01
CA GLN A 157 -18.14 16.22 -9.97
C GLN A 157 -18.12 14.69 -9.94
N GLU A 158 -17.20 14.13 -10.71
CA GLU A 158 -17.00 12.68 -10.74
C GLU A 158 -15.50 12.34 -10.81
N TYR A 159 -15.11 11.20 -10.24
CA TYR A 159 -13.74 10.73 -10.24
C TYR A 159 -13.49 9.72 -11.37
N ALA A 160 -12.31 9.79 -11.96
CA ALA A 160 -11.87 8.82 -12.97
C ALA A 160 -10.58 8.12 -12.51
N TYR A 161 -10.54 6.80 -12.73
CA TYR A 161 -9.44 5.90 -12.34
C TYR A 161 -8.57 5.48 -13.54
N SER A 162 -8.93 5.94 -14.74
CA SER A 162 -8.15 5.74 -15.96
C SER A 162 -8.39 6.87 -16.97
N ASP A 163 -7.55 6.95 -18.00
CA ASP A 163 -7.73 7.90 -19.10
C ASP A 163 -9.02 7.66 -19.90
N GLU A 164 -9.40 6.39 -20.04
CA GLU A 164 -10.65 6.01 -20.71
C GLU A 164 -11.87 6.54 -19.91
N GLN A 165 -11.86 6.36 -18.60
CA GLN A 165 -12.92 6.89 -17.73
C GLN A 165 -12.94 8.42 -17.76
N ARG A 166 -11.78 9.08 -17.75
CA ARG A 166 -11.69 10.54 -17.89
C ARG A 166 -12.35 11.01 -19.17
N LYS A 167 -12.05 10.39 -20.34
CA LYS A 167 -12.66 10.73 -21.62
C LYS A 167 -14.17 10.52 -21.60
N ALA A 168 -14.65 9.42 -21.02
CA ALA A 168 -16.08 9.17 -20.88
C ALA A 168 -16.79 10.21 -20.01
N LEU A 169 -16.14 10.68 -18.94
CA LEU A 169 -16.66 11.75 -18.07
C LEU A 169 -16.68 13.11 -18.79
N ILE A 170 -15.68 13.43 -19.61
CA ILE A 170 -15.66 14.65 -20.43
C ILE A 170 -16.82 14.61 -21.43
N GLU A 171 -17.06 13.48 -22.08
CA GLU A 171 -18.23 13.32 -22.97
C GLU A 171 -19.53 13.50 -22.22
N LYS A 172 -19.71 12.81 -21.08
CA LYS A 172 -20.90 12.84 -20.25
C LYS A 172 -21.23 14.24 -19.70
N LEU A 173 -20.26 14.89 -19.09
CA LEU A 173 -20.43 16.18 -18.41
C LEU A 173 -20.24 17.35 -19.36
N GLY A 174 -19.27 17.25 -20.27
CA GLY A 174 -18.81 18.32 -21.16
C GLY A 174 -19.43 18.32 -22.55
N GLY A 175 -20.12 17.23 -22.95
CA GLY A 175 -20.55 17.06 -24.34
C GLY A 175 -19.38 16.92 -25.30
N GLY A 176 -18.29 16.30 -24.87
CA GLY A 176 -17.10 16.09 -25.66
C GLY A 176 -16.15 17.30 -25.76
N ASN A 177 -16.44 18.39 -25.02
CA ASN A 177 -15.62 19.61 -25.04
C ASN A 177 -14.85 19.74 -23.72
N ASP A 178 -13.52 19.52 -23.77
CA ASP A 178 -12.61 19.64 -22.62
C ASP A 178 -12.66 21.01 -21.96
N SER A 179 -12.86 22.07 -22.74
CA SER A 179 -12.92 23.44 -22.22
C SER A 179 -14.19 23.74 -21.42
N SER A 180 -15.20 22.87 -21.49
CA SER A 180 -16.47 23.00 -20.75
C SER A 180 -16.44 22.37 -19.36
N VAL A 181 -15.37 21.68 -19.01
CA VAL A 181 -15.16 20.99 -17.73
C VAL A 181 -13.84 21.42 -17.10
N THR A 182 -13.75 21.32 -15.78
CA THR A 182 -12.49 21.48 -15.06
C THR A 182 -11.96 20.11 -14.74
N ILE A 183 -10.73 19.80 -15.16
CA ILE A 183 -10.06 18.54 -14.89
C ILE A 183 -8.92 18.79 -13.92
N GLN A 184 -8.96 18.12 -12.78
CA GLN A 184 -7.84 18.05 -11.83
C GLN A 184 -7.21 16.68 -11.91
N ARG A 185 -5.89 16.62 -12.17
CA ARG A 185 -5.11 15.38 -12.10
C ARG A 185 -4.48 15.29 -10.72
N TYR A 186 -4.64 14.14 -10.08
CA TYR A 186 -3.95 13.81 -8.83
C TYR A 186 -2.63 13.11 -9.14
N LYS A 187 -1.52 13.68 -8.70
CA LYS A 187 -0.19 13.08 -8.77
C LYS A 187 0.16 12.37 -7.48
N GLY A 188 -0.38 12.84 -6.36
CA GLY A 188 -0.15 12.26 -5.06
C GLY A 188 -1.36 12.35 -4.13
N LEU A 189 -1.41 11.47 -3.15
CA LEU A 189 -2.47 11.39 -2.13
C LEU A 189 -2.56 12.67 -1.29
N GLY A 190 -1.43 13.37 -1.14
CA GLY A 190 -1.37 14.65 -0.41
C GLY A 190 -2.12 15.81 -1.09
N GLU A 191 -2.54 15.65 -2.35
CA GLU A 191 -3.36 16.62 -3.06
C GLU A 191 -4.87 16.50 -2.76
N MET A 192 -5.26 15.39 -2.13
CA MET A 192 -6.63 15.15 -1.68
C MET A 192 -6.82 15.69 -0.26
N ASN A 193 -7.99 16.27 0.01
CA ASN A 193 -8.42 16.50 1.38
C ASN A 193 -8.95 15.20 2.02
N ALA A 194 -9.23 15.23 3.32
CA ALA A 194 -9.64 14.06 4.07
C ALA A 194 -10.95 13.42 3.56
N ASP A 195 -11.92 14.25 3.18
CA ASP A 195 -13.21 13.77 2.67
C ASP A 195 -13.05 13.11 1.29
N GLN A 196 -12.24 13.71 0.41
CA GLN A 196 -11.94 13.14 -0.90
C GLN A 196 -11.22 11.79 -0.78
N LEU A 197 -10.23 11.69 0.11
CA LEU A 197 -9.50 10.45 0.34
C LEU A 197 -10.39 9.37 0.95
N TRP A 198 -11.29 9.75 1.86
CA TRP A 198 -12.29 8.85 2.41
C TRP A 198 -13.22 8.30 1.31
N GLU A 199 -13.93 9.18 0.62
CA GLU A 199 -14.99 8.77 -0.32
C GLU A 199 -14.48 8.00 -1.55
N THR A 200 -13.20 8.17 -1.93
CA THR A 200 -12.63 7.52 -3.12
C THR A 200 -11.80 6.29 -2.82
N THR A 201 -11.12 6.26 -1.65
CA THR A 201 -10.02 5.31 -1.43
C THR A 201 -10.15 4.54 -0.11
N MET A 202 -10.86 5.09 0.90
CA MET A 202 -10.91 4.48 2.22
C MET A 202 -12.30 3.96 2.61
N ASP A 203 -13.39 4.53 2.09
CA ASP A 203 -14.76 4.05 2.34
C ASP A 203 -14.95 2.64 1.78
N PRO A 204 -15.22 1.61 2.60
CA PRO A 204 -15.41 0.24 2.16
C PRO A 204 -16.52 0.04 1.11
N SER A 205 -17.50 0.96 1.09
CA SER A 205 -18.63 0.90 0.15
C SER A 205 -18.30 1.42 -1.25
N ARG A 206 -17.22 2.20 -1.40
CA ARG A 206 -16.86 2.92 -2.64
C ARG A 206 -15.47 2.59 -3.16
N ARG A 207 -14.53 2.34 -2.27
CA ARG A 207 -13.11 2.12 -2.62
C ARG A 207 -12.92 0.90 -3.50
N THR A 208 -11.88 0.95 -4.32
CA THR A 208 -11.38 -0.21 -5.06
C THR A 208 -10.05 -0.65 -4.45
N LEU A 209 -9.97 -1.93 -4.07
CA LEU A 209 -8.75 -2.58 -3.59
C LEU A 209 -8.38 -3.71 -4.53
N LYS A 210 -7.10 -3.77 -4.90
CA LYS A 210 -6.54 -4.91 -5.63
C LYS A 210 -5.90 -5.86 -4.62
N GLN A 211 -6.47 -7.06 -4.46
CA GLN A 211 -5.85 -8.10 -3.63
C GLN A 211 -4.56 -8.60 -4.26
N VAL A 212 -3.52 -8.75 -3.45
CA VAL A 212 -2.25 -9.33 -3.88
C VAL A 212 -2.33 -10.83 -3.74
N THR A 213 -2.07 -11.55 -4.83
CA THR A 213 -2.05 -13.01 -4.89
C THR A 213 -0.70 -13.52 -5.37
N ILE A 214 -0.38 -14.77 -5.04
CA ILE A 214 0.79 -15.48 -5.54
C ILE A 214 0.28 -16.74 -6.25
N ASP A 215 0.25 -16.69 -7.58
CA ASP A 215 -0.18 -17.83 -8.39
C ASP A 215 0.90 -18.92 -8.46
N SER A 216 2.17 -18.49 -8.53
CA SER A 216 3.35 -19.35 -8.52
C SER A 216 4.43 -18.77 -7.62
N ALA A 217 4.77 -19.45 -6.52
CA ALA A 217 5.82 -19.01 -5.62
C ALA A 217 7.21 -19.00 -6.28
N ALA A 218 7.48 -19.95 -7.17
CA ALA A 218 8.75 -20.01 -7.89
C ALA A 218 8.89 -18.84 -8.89
N GLU A 219 7.82 -18.50 -9.61
CA GLU A 219 7.82 -17.36 -10.53
C GLU A 219 7.94 -16.03 -9.79
N ALA A 220 7.22 -15.85 -8.69
CA ALA A 220 7.34 -14.68 -7.85
C ALA A 220 8.75 -14.50 -7.30
N ASP A 221 9.37 -15.59 -6.81
CA ASP A 221 10.76 -15.60 -6.34
C ASP A 221 11.73 -15.14 -7.43
N ARG A 222 11.61 -15.72 -8.63
CA ARG A 222 12.43 -15.34 -9.79
C ARG A 222 12.27 -13.86 -10.15
N ILE A 223 11.05 -13.35 -10.16
CA ILE A 223 10.74 -11.95 -10.50
C ILE A 223 11.32 -10.99 -9.45
N PHE A 224 11.12 -11.27 -8.15
CA PHE A 224 11.69 -10.42 -7.09
C PHE A 224 13.22 -10.44 -7.12
N SER A 225 13.86 -11.59 -7.28
CA SER A 225 15.32 -11.69 -7.38
C SER A 225 15.85 -10.94 -8.60
N MET A 226 15.19 -11.05 -9.75
CA MET A 226 15.60 -10.38 -10.98
C MET A 226 15.43 -8.86 -10.90
N LEU A 227 14.26 -8.37 -10.43
CA LEU A 227 13.95 -6.94 -10.44
C LEU A 227 14.58 -6.19 -9.26
N MET A 228 14.65 -6.82 -8.09
CA MET A 228 15.06 -6.18 -6.84
C MET A 228 16.45 -6.62 -6.36
N GLY A 229 17.03 -7.67 -6.95
CA GLY A 229 18.35 -8.20 -6.62
C GLY A 229 19.51 -7.36 -7.16
N ASP A 230 20.76 -7.83 -6.93
CA ASP A 230 21.98 -7.11 -7.31
C ASP A 230 22.32 -7.21 -8.80
N GLU A 231 21.88 -8.28 -9.46
CA GLU A 231 22.16 -8.53 -10.88
C GLU A 231 21.53 -7.48 -11.78
N VAL A 232 22.35 -6.70 -12.49
CA VAL A 232 21.91 -5.61 -13.35
C VAL A 232 21.48 -6.11 -14.73
N ALA A 233 22.23 -7.08 -15.30
CA ALA A 233 22.01 -7.52 -16.66
C ALA A 233 20.62 -8.15 -16.91
N PRO A 234 20.13 -9.11 -16.08
CA PRO A 234 18.80 -9.68 -16.25
C PRO A 234 17.68 -8.64 -16.09
N ARG A 235 17.85 -7.69 -15.17
CA ARG A 235 16.88 -6.60 -14.95
C ARG A 235 16.81 -5.67 -16.16
N ARG A 236 17.97 -5.29 -16.77
CA ARG A 236 18.03 -4.48 -17.98
C ARG A 236 17.33 -5.17 -19.13
N GLU A 237 17.65 -6.43 -19.38
CA GLU A 237 17.02 -7.23 -20.44
C GLU A 237 15.50 -7.31 -20.28
N PHE A 238 15.03 -7.52 -19.06
CA PHE A 238 13.60 -7.52 -18.74
C PHE A 238 12.96 -6.16 -19.06
N ILE A 239 13.57 -5.05 -18.64
CA ILE A 239 13.06 -3.70 -18.89
C ILE A 239 13.02 -3.41 -20.39
N GLU A 240 14.07 -3.70 -21.12
CA GLU A 240 14.16 -3.48 -22.58
C GLU A 240 13.10 -4.29 -23.34
N SER A 241 12.92 -5.56 -22.98
CA SER A 241 11.93 -6.44 -23.64
C SER A 241 10.48 -6.07 -23.33
N HIS A 242 10.21 -5.45 -22.17
CA HIS A 242 8.88 -5.09 -21.71
C HIS A 242 8.56 -3.60 -21.83
N ALA A 243 9.51 -2.77 -22.28
CA ALA A 243 9.36 -1.31 -22.36
C ALA A 243 8.09 -0.85 -23.11
N LYS A 244 7.70 -1.59 -24.14
CA LYS A 244 6.48 -1.30 -24.94
C LYS A 244 5.16 -1.43 -24.17
N TYR A 245 5.17 -2.12 -23.04
CA TYR A 245 4.00 -2.30 -22.17
C TYR A 245 3.99 -1.31 -21.00
N ALA A 246 5.07 -0.57 -20.82
CA ALA A 246 5.17 0.41 -19.73
C ALA A 246 4.22 1.58 -20.00
N LYS A 247 3.37 1.89 -19.03
CA LYS A 247 2.61 3.14 -19.01
C LYS A 247 3.48 4.18 -18.31
N ILE A 248 4.24 4.93 -19.10
CA ILE A 248 5.11 5.98 -18.60
C ILE A 248 4.33 7.28 -18.62
N ASP A 249 4.34 7.95 -17.48
CA ASP A 249 3.81 9.29 -17.35
C ASP A 249 4.91 10.28 -17.74
N VAL A 250 4.86 10.81 -18.97
CA VAL A 250 5.76 11.81 -19.53
C VAL A 250 5.08 13.15 -19.60
#